data_be4fd253aa8cc1a9a463584fb8ef085d
#
_entry.id   be4fd253aa8cc1a9a463584fb8ef085d
#
_cell.length_a   1.000
_cell.length_b   1.000
_cell.length_c   1.000
_cell.angle_alpha   90.00
_cell.angle_beta   90.00
_cell.angle_gamma   90.00
#
_symmetry.space_group_name_H-M   'P 1'
#
loop_
_entity.id
_entity.type
_entity.pdbx_description
1 polymer ?
#
loop_
_entity_poly.entity_id
_entity_poly.type
_entity_poly.pdbx_seq_one_letter_code
_entity_poly.pdbx_strand_id
1 'polypeptide(L)'
;PDIVFTGFKVLNQEVTYHKTINGKRILSQSMYTTDTIQLKYKYNDFSIEFAGLHYINPAAHQYQYKMEGLDEQWHTTDASNRWASYSKLSPGHYKFKVKASNHDGIWNPKPAVLEFEIAHPWWLTPWAYVAYILILGATLAGSYRFIIVRERMRNQIRYEKMKARKIDELNQTKLQLFANLSNELDRKSTRLNSSHY
;
A
#
# COMPACT_ATOMS: atom_id res chain seq x y z
N PRO A 1 1.13 43.13 -16.65
CA PRO A 1 0.85 43.25 -15.20
C PRO A 1 1.67 42.24 -14.41
N ASP A 2 2.19 42.65 -13.24
CA ASP A 2 2.82 41.71 -12.30
C ASP A 2 1.75 40.79 -11.71
N ILE A 3 2.09 39.52 -11.52
CA ILE A 3 1.18 38.51 -11.01
C ILE A 3 1.65 38.10 -9.62
N VAL A 4 0.69 37.98 -8.71
CA VAL A 4 0.91 37.48 -7.34
C VAL A 4 0.01 36.30 -7.04
N PHE A 5 0.49 35.38 -6.23
CA PHE A 5 -0.31 34.27 -5.72
C PHE A 5 -1.02 34.74 -4.45
N THR A 6 -2.36 34.74 -4.49
CA THR A 6 -3.18 35.34 -3.42
C THR A 6 -3.77 34.32 -2.46
N GLY A 7 -4.05 33.09 -2.95
CA GLY A 7 -4.68 32.07 -2.15
C GLY A 7 -4.18 30.67 -2.47
N PHE A 8 -4.26 29.80 -1.49
CA PHE A 8 -3.93 28.39 -1.61
C PHE A 8 -4.94 27.53 -0.85
N LYS A 9 -5.48 26.51 -1.48
CA LYS A 9 -6.39 25.55 -0.87
C LYS A 9 -5.81 24.15 -1.00
N VAL A 10 -5.96 23.35 0.04
CA VAL A 10 -5.59 21.94 0.04
C VAL A 10 -6.81 21.14 0.51
N LEU A 11 -7.21 20.12 -0.26
CA LEU A 11 -8.43 19.36 0.00
C LEU A 11 -9.66 20.26 0.20
N ASN A 12 -9.76 21.29 -0.62
CA ASN A 12 -10.82 22.33 -0.58
C ASN A 12 -10.85 23.18 0.71
N GLN A 13 -9.81 23.12 1.55
CA GLN A 13 -9.65 23.96 2.74
C GLN A 13 -8.62 25.04 2.48
N GLU A 14 -8.96 26.27 2.81
CA GLU A 14 -8.04 27.40 2.69
C GLU A 14 -6.85 27.27 3.65
N VAL A 15 -5.65 27.44 3.11
CA VAL A 15 -4.38 27.34 3.82
C VAL A 15 -3.77 28.73 3.94
N THR A 16 -3.63 29.19 5.16
CA THR A 16 -2.91 30.43 5.50
C THR A 16 -1.65 30.08 6.30
N TYR A 17 -0.64 30.96 6.29
CA TYR A 17 0.62 30.69 7.01
C TYR A 17 0.46 30.52 8.53
N HIS A 18 -0.66 30.97 9.10
CA HIS A 18 -1.02 30.78 10.51
C HIS A 18 -1.83 29.50 10.75
N LYS A 19 -2.43 28.93 9.70
CA LYS A 19 -3.36 27.81 9.84
C LYS A 19 -2.65 26.47 9.65
N THR A 20 -2.92 25.54 10.54
CA THR A 20 -2.47 24.15 10.43
C THR A 20 -3.58 23.26 9.88
N ILE A 21 -3.23 22.38 8.95
CA ILE A 21 -4.13 21.31 8.49
C ILE A 21 -3.65 20.00 9.12
N ASN A 22 -4.53 19.33 9.85
CA ASN A 22 -4.21 18.11 10.60
C ASN A 22 -2.97 18.24 11.48
N GLY A 23 -2.86 19.37 12.20
CA GLY A 23 -1.76 19.65 13.13
C GLY A 23 -0.41 19.98 12.49
N LYS A 24 -0.36 20.18 11.15
CA LYS A 24 0.86 20.56 10.43
C LYS A 24 0.68 21.88 9.68
N ARG A 25 1.72 22.71 9.76
CA ARG A 25 1.81 23.92 8.96
C ARG A 25 2.27 23.53 7.56
N ILE A 26 1.49 23.91 6.52
CA ILE A 26 1.81 23.67 5.12
C ILE A 26 2.61 24.83 4.55
N LEU A 27 2.21 26.06 4.86
CA LEU A 27 2.92 27.26 4.45
C LEU A 27 3.79 27.76 5.59
N SER A 28 5.07 27.98 5.33
CA SER A 28 6.02 28.56 6.28
C SER A 28 5.91 30.09 6.33
N GLN A 29 5.46 30.70 5.25
CA GLN A 29 5.31 32.16 5.06
C GLN A 29 4.07 32.46 4.20
N SER A 30 3.80 33.75 3.98
CA SER A 30 2.67 34.19 3.15
C SER A 30 2.83 33.72 1.70
N MET A 31 1.70 33.45 1.02
CA MET A 31 1.69 33.10 -0.39
C MET A 31 2.42 34.12 -1.29
N TYR A 32 2.37 35.39 -0.93
CA TYR A 32 3.03 36.48 -1.68
C TYR A 32 4.56 36.38 -1.71
N THR A 33 5.16 35.69 -0.74
CA THR A 33 6.62 35.57 -0.58
C THR A 33 7.11 34.13 -0.71
N THR A 34 6.18 33.21 -1.01
CA THR A 34 6.51 31.76 -1.12
C THR A 34 6.88 31.44 -2.55
N ASP A 35 8.10 30.98 -2.76
CA ASP A 35 8.57 30.51 -4.07
C ASP A 35 8.40 29.00 -4.23
N THR A 36 8.44 28.24 -3.13
CA THR A 36 8.34 26.77 -3.14
C THR A 36 7.41 26.26 -2.05
N ILE A 37 6.50 25.38 -2.40
CA ILE A 37 5.56 24.73 -1.49
C ILE A 37 5.86 23.22 -1.44
N GLN A 38 6.16 22.71 -0.25
CA GLN A 38 6.38 21.29 -0.02
C GLN A 38 5.11 20.63 0.49
N LEU A 39 4.60 19.66 -0.27
CA LEU A 39 3.38 18.93 0.05
C LEU A 39 3.70 17.46 0.34
N LYS A 40 3.06 16.90 1.37
CA LYS A 40 3.02 15.45 1.55
C LYS A 40 2.09 14.83 0.51
N TYR A 41 2.34 13.59 0.13
CA TYR A 41 1.52 12.86 -0.84
C TYR A 41 0.00 12.93 -0.57
N LYS A 42 -0.42 12.91 0.68
CA LYS A 42 -1.84 13.02 1.05
C LYS A 42 -2.49 14.39 0.78
N TYR A 43 -1.70 15.40 0.45
CA TYR A 43 -2.12 16.77 0.12
C TYR A 43 -1.90 17.11 -1.36
N ASN A 44 -1.92 16.10 -2.23
CA ASN A 44 -1.72 16.22 -3.67
C ASN A 44 -2.97 16.69 -4.44
N ASP A 45 -3.95 17.21 -3.70
CA ASP A 45 -5.19 17.79 -4.21
C ASP A 45 -5.28 19.22 -3.70
N PHE A 46 -5.03 20.20 -4.58
CA PHE A 46 -4.90 21.59 -4.19
C PHE A 46 -5.36 22.56 -5.28
N SER A 47 -5.63 23.80 -4.87
CA SER A 47 -5.99 24.88 -5.77
C SER A 47 -5.19 26.12 -5.43
N ILE A 48 -4.79 26.87 -6.46
CA ILE A 48 -3.95 28.06 -6.38
C ILE A 48 -4.76 29.24 -6.90
N GLU A 49 -4.83 30.30 -6.12
CA GLU A 49 -5.40 31.59 -6.58
C GLU A 49 -4.28 32.53 -6.98
N PHE A 50 -4.51 33.22 -8.08
CA PHE A 50 -3.57 34.21 -8.61
C PHE A 50 -4.31 35.49 -9.02
N ALA A 51 -3.62 36.62 -8.93
CA ALA A 51 -4.16 37.94 -9.34
C ALA A 51 -3.09 38.77 -10.05
N GLY A 52 -3.49 39.48 -11.07
CA GLY A 52 -2.65 40.49 -11.73
C GLY A 52 -2.75 41.85 -10.98
N LEU A 53 -1.61 42.44 -10.68
CA LEU A 53 -1.50 43.73 -10.04
C LEU A 53 -1.63 44.89 -11.07
N HIS A 54 -2.80 44.96 -11.71
CA HIS A 54 -3.08 46.06 -12.65
C HIS A 54 -4.49 46.58 -12.39
N TYR A 55 -4.56 47.83 -11.97
CA TYR A 55 -5.80 48.46 -11.48
C TYR A 55 -6.71 49.02 -12.57
N ILE A 56 -6.22 49.13 -13.81
CA ILE A 56 -7.00 49.62 -14.93
C ILE A 56 -7.83 48.46 -15.53
N ASN A 57 -9.13 48.54 -15.40
CA ASN A 57 -10.10 47.56 -15.88
C ASN A 57 -9.78 46.09 -15.57
N PRO A 58 -9.81 45.67 -14.27
CA PRO A 58 -9.43 44.30 -13.87
C PRO A 58 -10.29 43.22 -14.48
N ALA A 59 -11.52 43.53 -14.89
CA ALA A 59 -12.46 42.54 -15.48
C ALA A 59 -12.08 42.13 -16.89
N ALA A 60 -11.24 42.92 -17.59
CA ALA A 60 -10.80 42.62 -18.95
C ALA A 60 -9.51 41.78 -19.01
N HIS A 61 -8.92 41.45 -17.87
CA HIS A 61 -7.71 40.63 -17.84
C HIS A 61 -7.99 39.18 -18.19
N GLN A 62 -7.15 38.63 -19.05
CA GLN A 62 -7.09 37.21 -19.34
C GLN A 62 -5.83 36.63 -18.67
N TYR A 63 -5.94 35.39 -18.24
CA TYR A 63 -4.84 34.65 -17.64
C TYR A 63 -4.58 33.38 -18.40
N GLN A 64 -3.31 33.02 -18.49
CA GLN A 64 -2.89 31.70 -18.94
C GLN A 64 -2.04 31.07 -17.85
N TYR A 65 -2.37 29.85 -17.50
CA TYR A 65 -1.61 29.09 -16.51
C TYR A 65 -1.26 27.70 -17.04
N LYS A 66 -0.19 27.14 -16.48
CA LYS A 66 0.32 25.82 -16.84
C LYS A 66 1.12 25.25 -15.67
N MET A 67 0.91 23.96 -15.39
CA MET A 67 1.77 23.18 -14.49
C MET A 67 2.80 22.42 -15.31
N GLU A 68 4.06 22.89 -15.33
CA GLU A 68 5.14 22.12 -15.97
C GLU A 68 5.38 20.81 -15.22
N GLY A 69 5.54 19.74 -15.97
CA GLY A 69 5.60 18.37 -15.44
C GLY A 69 4.24 17.66 -15.48
N LEU A 70 3.13 18.37 -15.80
CA LEU A 70 1.79 17.80 -15.90
C LEU A 70 1.07 18.22 -17.18
N ASP A 71 0.96 19.55 -17.41
CA ASP A 71 0.21 20.10 -18.52
C ASP A 71 1.08 20.21 -19.79
N GLU A 72 0.55 19.78 -20.93
CA GLU A 72 1.20 19.98 -22.23
C GLU A 72 0.98 21.39 -22.76
N GLN A 73 -0.21 21.95 -22.54
CA GLN A 73 -0.64 23.24 -23.09
C GLN A 73 -0.98 24.24 -21.99
N TRP A 74 -1.07 25.52 -22.36
CA TRP A 74 -1.53 26.58 -21.49
C TRP A 74 -3.06 26.56 -21.39
N HIS A 75 -3.58 26.61 -20.18
CA HIS A 75 -5.00 26.80 -19.90
C HIS A 75 -5.31 28.30 -19.86
N THR A 76 -6.36 28.73 -20.55
CA THR A 76 -6.80 30.13 -20.54
C THR A 76 -8.00 30.30 -19.62
N THR A 77 -7.98 31.33 -18.80
CA THR A 77 -9.09 31.73 -17.92
C THR A 77 -9.21 33.26 -17.88
N ASP A 78 -10.30 33.75 -17.35
CA ASP A 78 -10.59 35.17 -17.22
C ASP A 78 -10.50 35.66 -15.77
N ALA A 79 -10.75 36.94 -15.56
CA ALA A 79 -10.70 37.57 -14.24
C ALA A 79 -11.80 37.08 -13.26
N SER A 80 -12.84 36.40 -13.76
CA SER A 80 -13.93 35.84 -12.93
C SER A 80 -13.52 34.52 -12.26
N ASN A 81 -12.61 33.75 -12.90
CA ASN A 81 -12.12 32.49 -12.38
C ASN A 81 -10.60 32.46 -12.29
N ARG A 82 -10.07 32.92 -11.17
CA ARG A 82 -8.63 33.04 -10.90
C ARG A 82 -8.07 31.88 -10.10
N TRP A 83 -8.74 30.72 -10.15
CA TRP A 83 -8.32 29.50 -9.47
C TRP A 83 -7.87 28.45 -10.48
N ALA A 84 -6.70 27.89 -10.26
CA ALA A 84 -6.22 26.70 -10.92
C ALA A 84 -6.27 25.53 -9.93
N SER A 85 -6.97 24.46 -10.29
CA SER A 85 -7.15 23.27 -9.42
C SER A 85 -6.48 22.07 -10.04
N TYR A 86 -5.70 21.38 -9.22
CA TYR A 86 -5.00 20.16 -9.60
C TYR A 86 -5.28 19.07 -8.58
N SER A 87 -5.56 17.87 -9.06
CA SER A 87 -5.88 16.73 -8.20
C SER A 87 -5.05 15.51 -8.53
N LYS A 88 -4.76 14.71 -7.49
CA LYS A 88 -4.07 13.43 -7.60
C LYS A 88 -2.71 13.50 -8.30
N LEU A 89 -1.95 14.57 -8.05
CA LEU A 89 -0.61 14.69 -8.60
C LEU A 89 0.29 13.58 -8.05
N SER A 90 1.10 13.02 -8.94
CA SER A 90 2.14 12.06 -8.56
C SER A 90 3.25 12.71 -7.73
N PRO A 91 4.01 11.96 -6.92
CA PRO A 91 5.21 12.50 -6.28
C PRO A 91 6.19 13.04 -7.31
N GLY A 92 6.78 14.22 -7.03
CA GLY A 92 7.70 14.87 -7.94
C GLY A 92 7.78 16.37 -7.76
N HIS A 93 8.52 17.01 -8.66
CA HIS A 93 8.70 18.47 -8.71
C HIS A 93 7.91 19.06 -9.87
N TYR A 94 7.16 20.11 -9.59
CA TYR A 94 6.31 20.79 -10.55
C TYR A 94 6.54 22.29 -10.48
N LYS A 95 6.34 22.98 -11.61
CA LYS A 95 6.42 24.45 -11.68
C LYS A 95 5.12 24.99 -12.23
N PHE A 96 4.36 25.65 -11.36
CA PHE A 96 3.15 26.36 -11.76
C PHE A 96 3.53 27.71 -12.34
N LYS A 97 3.16 27.98 -13.56
CA LYS A 97 3.45 29.20 -14.28
C LYS A 97 2.16 29.92 -14.66
N VAL A 98 2.11 31.23 -14.45
CA VAL A 98 0.96 32.07 -14.79
C VAL A 98 1.42 33.27 -15.58
N LYS A 99 0.69 33.62 -16.65
CA LYS A 99 0.80 34.85 -17.40
C LYS A 99 -0.50 35.61 -17.34
N ALA A 100 -0.46 36.93 -17.39
CA ALA A 100 -1.63 37.79 -17.51
C ALA A 100 -1.51 38.68 -18.75
N SER A 101 -2.62 38.94 -19.40
CA SER A 101 -2.69 40.02 -20.39
C SER A 101 -3.21 41.31 -19.75
N ASN A 102 -2.84 42.45 -20.35
CA ASN A 102 -3.50 43.71 -20.09
C ASN A 102 -4.82 43.82 -20.86
N HIS A 103 -5.53 44.94 -20.70
CA HIS A 103 -6.78 45.24 -21.46
C HIS A 103 -6.59 45.33 -22.96
N ASP A 104 -5.37 45.56 -23.48
CA ASP A 104 -5.01 45.59 -24.91
C ASP A 104 -4.66 44.20 -25.45
N GLY A 105 -4.75 43.13 -24.65
CA GLY A 105 -4.40 41.77 -25.04
C GLY A 105 -2.87 41.48 -25.06
N ILE A 106 -2.05 42.36 -24.54
CA ILE A 106 -0.60 42.17 -24.47
C ILE A 106 -0.24 41.31 -23.26
N TRP A 107 0.38 40.15 -23.51
CA TRP A 107 0.79 39.20 -22.49
C TRP A 107 2.08 39.62 -21.80
N ASN A 108 2.16 39.36 -20.47
CA ASN A 108 3.38 39.53 -19.73
C ASN A 108 4.49 38.62 -20.29
N PRO A 109 5.66 39.13 -20.65
CA PRO A 109 6.76 38.34 -21.21
C PRO A 109 7.37 37.37 -20.20
N LYS A 110 7.30 37.71 -18.90
CA LYS A 110 7.83 36.88 -17.82
C LYS A 110 6.68 36.30 -16.99
N PRO A 111 6.48 34.96 -16.98
CA PRO A 111 5.46 34.35 -16.13
C PRO A 111 5.83 34.43 -14.67
N ALA A 112 4.86 34.53 -13.79
CA ALA A 112 5.03 34.25 -12.38
C ALA A 112 5.18 32.72 -12.20
N VAL A 113 6.11 32.30 -11.33
CA VAL A 113 6.43 30.88 -11.13
C VAL A 113 6.29 30.55 -9.64
N LEU A 114 5.63 29.42 -9.34
CA LEU A 114 5.52 28.83 -8.01
C LEU A 114 5.92 27.37 -8.11
N GLU A 115 6.90 26.95 -7.33
CA GLU A 115 7.40 25.59 -7.36
C GLU A 115 6.66 24.70 -6.34
N PHE A 116 6.37 23.47 -6.72
CA PHE A 116 5.75 22.46 -5.87
C PHE A 116 6.64 21.24 -5.79
N GLU A 117 6.82 20.72 -4.58
CA GLU A 117 7.48 19.46 -4.31
C GLU A 117 6.50 18.54 -3.59
N ILE A 118 6.09 17.46 -4.25
CA ILE A 118 5.19 16.45 -3.68
C ILE A 118 6.01 15.25 -3.23
N ALA A 119 6.06 15.04 -1.92
CA ALA A 119 6.84 13.98 -1.31
C ALA A 119 6.27 12.58 -1.64
N HIS A 120 7.15 11.60 -1.76
CA HIS A 120 6.76 10.20 -1.95
C HIS A 120 6.00 9.66 -0.72
N PRO A 121 4.99 8.80 -0.92
CA PRO A 121 4.34 8.11 0.18
C PRO A 121 5.31 7.15 0.86
N TRP A 122 5.14 6.94 2.17
CA TRP A 122 6.04 6.14 3.00
C TRP A 122 6.19 4.68 2.53
N TRP A 123 5.15 4.13 1.87
CA TRP A 123 5.16 2.75 1.35
C TRP A 123 5.95 2.58 0.04
N LEU A 124 6.38 3.65 -0.60
CA LEU A 124 7.29 3.65 -1.76
C LEU A 124 8.73 4.04 -1.37
N THR A 125 9.04 4.08 -0.08
CA THR A 125 10.42 4.34 0.38
C THR A 125 11.27 3.08 0.29
N PRO A 126 12.61 3.20 0.12
CA PRO A 126 13.52 2.04 0.10
C PRO A 126 13.36 1.12 1.31
N TRP A 127 13.12 1.69 2.49
CA TRP A 127 12.88 0.94 3.72
C TRP A 127 11.61 0.10 3.69
N ALA A 128 10.55 0.58 3.03
CA ALA A 128 9.32 -0.19 2.85
C ALA A 128 9.56 -1.43 1.99
N TYR A 129 10.35 -1.33 0.93
CA TYR A 129 10.73 -2.48 0.10
C TYR A 129 11.54 -3.52 0.89
N VAL A 130 12.47 -3.09 1.74
CA VAL A 130 13.21 -4.00 2.63
C VAL A 130 12.23 -4.72 3.58
N ALA A 131 11.28 -3.99 4.17
CA ALA A 131 10.26 -4.60 5.03
C ALA A 131 9.39 -5.62 4.27
N TYR A 132 8.99 -5.33 3.04
CA TYR A 132 8.21 -6.27 2.21
C TYR A 132 8.99 -7.56 1.90
N ILE A 133 10.28 -7.46 1.59
CA ILE A 133 11.14 -8.63 1.35
C ILE A 133 11.28 -9.47 2.63
N LEU A 134 11.46 -8.84 3.79
CA LEU A 134 11.54 -9.55 5.07
C LEU A 134 10.24 -10.27 5.43
N ILE A 135 9.09 -9.61 5.24
CA ILE A 135 7.77 -10.21 5.47
C ILE A 135 7.55 -11.41 4.53
N LEU A 136 7.89 -11.26 3.24
CA LEU A 136 7.78 -12.35 2.28
C LEU A 136 8.69 -13.53 2.67
N GLY A 137 9.93 -13.27 3.02
CA GLY A 137 10.87 -14.29 3.49
C GLY A 137 10.38 -15.01 4.74
N ALA A 138 9.87 -14.28 5.73
CA ALA A 138 9.31 -14.84 6.96
C ALA A 138 8.07 -15.73 6.70
N THR A 139 7.19 -15.31 5.80
CA THR A 139 5.99 -16.09 5.43
C THR A 139 6.37 -17.39 4.70
N LEU A 140 7.34 -17.34 3.79
CA LEU A 140 7.84 -18.53 3.09
C LEU A 140 8.52 -19.49 4.07
N ALA A 141 9.38 -19.00 4.96
CA ALA A 141 10.05 -19.81 5.98
C ALA A 141 9.05 -20.45 6.96
N GLY A 142 8.04 -19.69 7.39
CA GLY A 142 6.95 -20.19 8.23
C GLY A 142 6.14 -21.28 7.56
N SER A 143 5.77 -21.09 6.30
CA SER A 143 5.05 -22.07 5.49
C SER A 143 5.85 -23.37 5.30
N TYR A 144 7.15 -23.23 5.02
CA TYR A 144 8.05 -24.37 4.88
C TYR A 144 8.17 -25.16 6.19
N ARG A 145 8.38 -24.47 7.32
CA ARG A 145 8.40 -25.11 8.65
C ARG A 145 7.08 -25.80 8.97
N PHE A 146 5.96 -25.18 8.68
CA PHE A 146 4.64 -25.75 8.90
C PHE A 146 4.45 -27.06 8.13
N ILE A 147 4.85 -27.11 6.86
CA ILE A 147 4.78 -28.33 6.03
C ILE A 147 5.62 -29.45 6.64
N ILE A 148 6.88 -29.14 7.02
CA ILE A 148 7.79 -30.15 7.61
C ILE A 148 7.23 -30.70 8.94
N VAL A 149 6.76 -29.84 9.81
CA VAL A 149 6.19 -30.27 11.10
C VAL A 149 4.97 -31.14 10.88
N ARG A 150 4.09 -30.75 9.95
CA ARG A 150 2.89 -31.53 9.61
C ARG A 150 3.23 -32.92 9.05
N GLU A 151 4.25 -33.03 8.19
CA GLU A 151 4.71 -34.32 7.68
C GLU A 151 5.32 -35.22 8.78
N ARG A 152 6.14 -34.66 9.65
CA ARG A 152 6.71 -35.39 10.79
C ARG A 152 5.60 -35.97 11.69
N MET A 153 4.60 -35.17 12.04
CA MET A 153 3.47 -35.64 12.83
C MET A 153 2.67 -36.75 12.12
N ARG A 154 2.42 -36.61 10.82
CA ARG A 154 1.75 -37.67 10.03
C ARG A 154 2.54 -38.96 10.01
N ASN A 155 3.85 -38.87 9.87
CA ASN A 155 4.72 -40.06 9.86
C ASN A 155 4.77 -40.74 11.23
N GLN A 156 4.78 -40.01 12.33
CA GLN A 156 4.68 -40.56 13.67
C GLN A 156 3.37 -41.31 13.90
N ILE A 157 2.25 -40.72 13.52
CA ILE A 157 0.93 -41.39 13.60
C ILE A 157 0.88 -42.66 12.75
N ARG A 158 1.45 -42.66 11.54
CA ARG A 158 1.55 -43.83 10.70
C ARG A 158 2.40 -44.93 11.34
N TYR A 159 3.53 -44.59 11.92
CA TYR A 159 4.43 -45.51 12.61
C TYR A 159 3.76 -46.16 13.82
N GLU A 160 3.06 -45.39 14.67
CA GLU A 160 2.31 -45.93 15.79
C GLU A 160 1.16 -46.88 15.35
N LYS A 161 0.42 -46.48 14.30
CA LYS A 161 -0.62 -47.37 13.75
C LYS A 161 -0.05 -48.68 13.20
N MET A 162 1.12 -48.68 12.55
CA MET A 162 1.77 -49.89 12.09
C MET A 162 2.25 -50.75 13.25
N LYS A 163 2.80 -50.18 14.33
CA LYS A 163 3.16 -50.92 15.54
C LYS A 163 1.93 -51.57 16.19
N ALA A 164 0.84 -50.87 16.33
CA ALA A 164 -0.39 -51.40 16.89
C ALA A 164 -0.93 -52.55 16.07
N ARG A 165 -0.95 -52.44 14.73
CA ARG A 165 -1.36 -53.59 13.83
C ARG A 165 -0.47 -54.80 13.97
N LYS A 166 0.86 -54.65 14.03
CA LYS A 166 1.78 -55.75 14.26
C LYS A 166 1.56 -56.46 15.59
N ILE A 167 1.26 -55.75 16.66
CA ILE A 167 0.94 -56.30 17.96
C ILE A 167 -0.37 -57.11 17.89
N ASP A 168 -1.39 -56.58 17.23
CA ASP A 168 -2.67 -57.24 17.02
C ASP A 168 -2.51 -58.56 16.22
N GLU A 169 -1.77 -58.52 15.10
CA GLU A 169 -1.45 -59.68 14.30
C GLU A 169 -0.71 -60.76 15.11
N LEU A 170 0.29 -60.39 15.93
CA LEU A 170 1.00 -61.28 16.81
C LEU A 170 0.08 -61.88 17.85
N ASN A 171 -0.81 -61.11 18.48
CA ASN A 171 -1.79 -61.61 19.41
C ASN A 171 -2.79 -62.61 18.79
N GLN A 172 -3.29 -62.30 17.62
CA GLN A 172 -4.17 -63.18 16.88
C GLN A 172 -3.47 -64.50 16.52
N THR A 173 -2.22 -64.47 16.06
CA THR A 173 -1.41 -65.62 15.77
C THR A 173 -1.17 -66.49 17.00
N LYS A 174 -0.87 -65.87 18.17
CA LYS A 174 -0.76 -66.57 19.46
C LYS A 174 -2.06 -67.27 19.83
N LEU A 175 -3.19 -66.61 19.75
CA LEU A 175 -4.51 -67.18 20.06
C LEU A 175 -4.85 -68.36 19.14
N GLN A 176 -4.54 -68.28 17.85
CA GLN A 176 -4.72 -69.37 16.93
C GLN A 176 -3.83 -70.58 17.27
N LEU A 177 -2.56 -70.34 17.60
CA LEU A 177 -1.65 -71.40 18.06
C LEU A 177 -2.16 -72.09 19.33
N PHE A 178 -2.63 -71.30 20.34
CA PHE A 178 -3.21 -71.88 21.55
C PHE A 178 -4.49 -72.69 21.26
N ALA A 179 -5.37 -72.19 20.43
CA ALA A 179 -6.59 -72.94 20.01
C ALA A 179 -6.26 -74.24 19.30
N ASN A 180 -5.28 -74.18 18.38
CA ASN A 180 -4.84 -75.46 17.65
C ASN A 180 -4.17 -76.43 18.58
N LEU A 181 -3.31 -75.97 19.52
CA LEU A 181 -2.68 -76.85 20.56
C LEU A 181 -3.73 -77.43 21.49
N SER A 182 -4.71 -76.73 21.93
CA SER A 182 -5.81 -77.19 22.77
C SER A 182 -6.59 -78.27 22.07
N ASN A 183 -6.97 -78.06 20.77
CA ASN A 183 -7.68 -79.04 19.95
C ASN A 183 -6.86 -80.31 19.71
N GLU A 184 -5.55 -80.23 19.57
CA GLU A 184 -4.69 -81.38 19.36
C GLU A 184 -4.49 -82.21 20.62
N LEU A 185 -4.38 -81.49 21.80
CA LEU A 185 -4.36 -82.12 23.13
C LEU A 185 -5.68 -82.85 23.42
N ASP A 186 -6.83 -82.29 23.11
CA ASP A 186 -8.14 -82.91 23.31
C ASP A 186 -8.30 -84.12 22.41
N ARG A 187 -7.86 -84.03 21.14
CA ARG A 187 -7.84 -85.25 20.20
C ARG A 187 -6.95 -86.38 20.71
N LYS A 188 -5.77 -86.06 21.30
CA LYS A 188 -4.87 -87.06 21.85
C LYS A 188 -5.43 -87.67 23.13
N SER A 189 -6.00 -86.90 23.97
CA SER A 189 -6.64 -87.35 25.22
C SER A 189 -7.85 -88.30 24.93
N THR A 190 -8.67 -87.88 23.95
CA THR A 190 -9.80 -88.74 23.51
C THR A 190 -9.35 -90.03 22.87
N ARG A 191 -8.24 -90.06 22.13
CA ARG A 191 -7.67 -91.34 21.58
C ARG A 191 -7.05 -92.22 22.64
N LEU A 192 -6.45 -91.70 23.67
CA LEU A 192 -5.91 -92.47 24.80
C LEU A 192 -7.03 -93.13 25.62
N ASN A 193 -8.13 -92.46 25.80
CA ASN A 193 -9.27 -92.90 26.56
C ASN A 193 -10.06 -94.02 25.81
N SER A 194 -10.02 -94.05 24.47
CA SER A 194 -10.67 -95.04 23.66
C SER A 194 -9.82 -96.31 23.41
N SER A 195 -8.57 -96.34 23.89
CA SER A 195 -7.70 -97.56 23.83
C SER A 195 -7.66 -98.38 25.13
N HIS A 196 -8.45 -98.01 26.12
CA HIS A 196 -8.55 -98.74 27.39
C HIS A 196 -9.91 -99.45 27.63
N TYR A 197 -10.68 -99.68 26.57
CA TYR A 197 -11.87 -100.54 26.62
C TYR A 197 -11.71 -101.74 25.75
#